data_4c2f6125f427118c8e6de2743df1e602
#
_entry.id   4c2f6125f427118c8e6de2743df1e602
#
_cell.length_a   1.000
_cell.length_b   1.000
_cell.length_c   1.000
_cell.angle_alpha   90.00
_cell.angle_beta   90.00
_cell.angle_gamma   90.00
#
_symmetry.space_group_name_H-M   'P 1'
#
loop_
_entity.id
_entity.type
_entity.pdbx_description
1 polymer ?
#
loop_
_entity_poly.entity_id
_entity_poly.type
_entity_poly.pdbx_seq_one_letter_code
_entity_poly.pdbx_strand_id
1 'polypeptide(L)'
;QHYGCDILLVGDRARVEPILAGREPQHITLVHASEVVEMEDKPSTVLRQKKDSSMAVGLRLLAEGQADAMISAGSTGALLTGATLTVKRIRGVRRAALGTMVPQKTGSRALLLDCGANAECTPEYLLQFALMGSLYQKTQCGVDRPRVALVNNGTEEGKGDPLRQETYALL
;
A
#
# COMPACT_ATOMS: atom_id res chain seq x y z
N GLN A 1 -16.55 16.35 1.02
CA GLN A 1 -17.61 16.59 2.02
C GLN A 1 -18.37 15.31 2.42
N HIS A 2 -18.26 14.21 1.68
CA HIS A 2 -19.03 12.98 1.97
C HIS A 2 -18.42 12.08 3.06
N TYR A 3 -17.15 12.27 3.41
CA TYR A 3 -16.45 11.33 4.29
C TYR A 3 -16.11 11.87 5.67
N GLY A 4 -16.36 13.16 5.94
CA GLY A 4 -16.13 13.77 7.26
C GLY A 4 -14.69 13.70 7.74
N CYS A 5 -13.70 13.75 6.81
CA CYS A 5 -12.27 13.70 7.12
C CYS A 5 -11.60 15.03 6.73
N ASP A 6 -10.59 15.42 7.48
CA ASP A 6 -9.68 16.49 7.13
C ASP A 6 -8.58 15.98 6.20
N ILE A 7 -8.15 16.79 5.25
CA ILE A 7 -7.18 16.41 4.22
C ILE A 7 -5.95 17.31 4.33
N LEU A 8 -4.79 16.70 4.51
CA LEU A 8 -3.50 17.34 4.32
C LEU A 8 -3.07 17.14 2.86
N LEU A 9 -3.25 18.17 2.03
CA LEU A 9 -2.85 18.15 0.62
C LEU A 9 -1.38 18.54 0.52
N VAL A 10 -0.52 17.58 0.20
CA VAL A 10 0.93 17.76 0.18
C VAL A 10 1.42 18.04 -1.25
N GLY A 11 2.06 19.17 -1.47
CA GLY A 11 2.59 19.54 -2.79
C GLY A 11 3.24 20.92 -2.86
N ASP A 12 3.71 21.28 -4.03
CA ASP A 12 4.26 22.61 -4.27
C ASP A 12 3.15 23.67 -4.19
N ARG A 13 3.26 24.51 -3.17
CA ARG A 13 2.30 25.58 -2.87
C ARG A 13 2.04 26.46 -4.10
N ALA A 14 3.10 26.86 -4.80
CA ALA A 14 2.98 27.75 -5.95
C ALA A 14 2.17 27.11 -7.11
N ARG A 15 2.16 25.78 -7.19
CA ARG A 15 1.41 25.04 -8.20
C ARG A 15 0.00 24.68 -7.74
N VAL A 16 -0.19 24.44 -6.45
CA VAL A 16 -1.47 23.93 -5.92
C VAL A 16 -2.44 25.09 -5.59
N GLU A 17 -1.97 26.18 -4.99
CA GLU A 17 -2.83 27.31 -4.63
C GLU A 17 -3.65 27.88 -5.80
N PRO A 18 -3.09 28.09 -7.02
CA PRO A 18 -3.90 28.58 -8.14
C PRO A 18 -5.01 27.64 -8.56
N ILE A 19 -4.84 26.31 -8.35
CA ILE A 19 -5.86 25.29 -8.66
C ILE A 19 -6.98 25.29 -7.63
N LEU A 20 -6.65 25.60 -6.36
CA LEU A 20 -7.61 25.68 -5.27
C LEU A 20 -8.35 27.02 -5.22
N ALA A 21 -7.82 28.06 -5.83
CA ALA A 21 -8.38 29.42 -5.82
C ALA A 21 -9.86 29.41 -6.19
N GLY A 22 -10.71 29.94 -5.30
CA GLY A 22 -12.17 29.94 -5.46
C GLY A 22 -12.87 28.62 -5.14
N ARG A 23 -12.15 27.61 -4.68
CA ARG A 23 -12.68 26.31 -4.26
C ARG A 23 -12.24 25.90 -2.87
N GLU A 24 -11.87 26.86 -2.01
CA GLU A 24 -11.30 26.57 -0.68
C GLU A 24 -12.24 25.67 0.16
N PRO A 25 -12.06 24.34 0.13
CA PRO A 25 -12.87 23.47 0.95
C PRO A 25 -12.40 23.58 2.40
N GLN A 26 -13.33 23.77 3.32
CA GLN A 26 -13.09 24.00 4.76
C GLN A 26 -12.25 22.91 5.46
N HIS A 27 -12.04 21.77 4.80
CA HIS A 27 -11.36 20.58 5.35
C HIS A 27 -10.06 20.24 4.64
N ILE A 28 -9.46 21.16 3.87
CA ILE A 28 -8.16 20.93 3.21
C ILE A 28 -7.13 21.90 3.75
N THR A 29 -6.04 21.36 4.26
CA THR A 29 -4.86 22.12 4.65
C THR A 29 -3.73 21.80 3.67
N LEU A 30 -3.16 22.85 3.05
CA LEU A 30 -2.03 22.70 2.14
C LEU A 30 -0.72 22.63 2.91
N VAL A 31 -0.01 21.51 2.78
CA VAL A 31 1.34 21.30 3.29
C VAL A 31 2.33 21.45 2.13
N HIS A 32 3.26 22.39 2.24
CA HIS A 32 4.23 22.63 1.18
C HIS A 32 5.26 21.50 1.08
N ALA A 33 5.57 21.12 -0.17
CA ALA A 33 6.65 20.23 -0.53
C ALA A 33 7.20 20.69 -1.90
N SER A 34 8.48 21.00 -1.97
CA SER A 34 9.08 21.65 -3.14
C SER A 34 9.53 20.68 -4.24
N GLU A 35 9.66 19.40 -3.91
CA GLU A 35 10.21 18.38 -4.82
C GLU A 35 9.14 17.35 -5.24
N VAL A 36 9.37 16.74 -6.39
CA VAL A 36 8.50 15.70 -6.96
C VAL A 36 9.31 14.42 -7.19
N VAL A 37 8.72 13.28 -6.81
CA VAL A 37 9.22 11.95 -7.20
C VAL A 37 8.70 11.64 -8.59
N GLU A 38 9.61 11.51 -9.54
CA GLU A 38 9.31 11.13 -10.93
C GLU A 38 9.23 9.60 -11.07
N MET A 39 8.61 9.12 -12.16
CA MET A 39 8.44 7.68 -12.38
C MET A 39 9.77 6.97 -12.66
N GLU A 40 10.76 7.68 -13.21
CA GLU A 40 12.10 7.22 -13.54
C GLU A 40 13.07 7.23 -12.35
N ASP A 41 12.69 7.87 -11.26
CA ASP A 41 13.51 7.90 -10.05
C ASP A 41 13.70 6.51 -9.47
N LYS A 42 14.91 6.21 -9.00
CA LYS A 42 15.21 4.92 -8.38
C LYS A 42 14.51 4.78 -7.02
N PRO A 43 13.57 3.85 -6.85
CA PRO A 43 12.78 3.70 -5.61
C PRO A 43 13.63 3.56 -4.35
N SER A 44 14.79 2.89 -4.45
CA SER A 44 15.66 2.62 -3.30
C SER A 44 16.38 3.85 -2.75
N THR A 45 16.51 4.92 -3.51
CA THR A 45 17.32 6.10 -3.14
C THR A 45 16.55 7.41 -3.17
N VAL A 46 15.45 7.49 -3.94
CA VAL A 46 14.75 8.75 -4.23
C VAL A 46 14.33 9.53 -2.99
N LEU A 47 13.80 8.88 -1.97
CA LEU A 47 13.33 9.59 -0.76
C LEU A 47 14.47 10.06 0.16
N ARG A 48 15.70 9.56 -0.05
CA ARG A 48 16.89 10.10 0.60
C ARG A 48 17.43 11.32 -0.13
N GLN A 49 17.27 11.36 -1.45
CA GLN A 49 17.72 12.44 -2.32
C GLN A 49 16.71 13.60 -2.33
N LYS A 50 15.42 13.26 -2.49
CA LYS A 50 14.29 14.20 -2.54
C LYS A 50 13.51 14.20 -1.21
N LYS A 51 14.13 14.73 -0.17
CA LYS A 51 13.57 14.72 1.19
C LYS A 51 12.37 15.63 1.37
N ASP A 52 12.24 16.64 0.51
CA ASP A 52 11.13 17.57 0.47
C ASP A 52 10.12 17.25 -0.64
N SER A 53 10.14 16.01 -1.16
CA SER A 53 9.11 15.55 -2.07
C SER A 53 7.77 15.35 -1.36
N SER A 54 6.68 15.58 -2.08
CA SER A 54 5.33 15.38 -1.53
C SER A 54 5.14 13.98 -0.95
N MET A 55 5.76 12.96 -1.53
CA MET A 55 5.75 11.60 -1.02
C MET A 55 6.54 11.46 0.30
N ALA A 56 7.74 12.04 0.39
CA ALA A 56 8.56 11.97 1.60
C ALA A 56 7.91 12.74 2.76
N VAL A 57 7.35 13.91 2.48
CA VAL A 57 6.63 14.74 3.46
C VAL A 57 5.37 14.01 3.93
N GLY A 58 4.56 13.46 3.03
CA GLY A 58 3.35 12.72 3.39
C GLY A 58 3.63 11.49 4.25
N LEU A 59 4.66 10.71 3.93
CA LEU A 59 5.09 9.56 4.74
C LEU A 59 5.59 9.97 6.13
N ARG A 60 6.24 11.12 6.23
CA ARG A 60 6.69 11.66 7.53
C ARG A 60 5.51 12.08 8.38
N LEU A 61 4.54 12.81 7.83
CA LEU A 61 3.31 13.19 8.53
C LEU A 61 2.56 11.96 9.08
N LEU A 62 2.48 10.90 8.27
CA LEU A 62 1.89 9.64 8.70
C LEU A 62 2.68 8.98 9.84
N ALA A 63 4.01 8.92 9.72
CA ALA A 63 4.87 8.31 10.74
C ALA A 63 4.89 9.07 12.07
N GLU A 64 4.68 10.38 12.03
CA GLU A 64 4.60 11.27 13.21
C GLU A 64 3.19 11.32 13.82
N GLY A 65 2.23 10.59 13.27
CA GLY A 65 0.84 10.58 13.75
C GLY A 65 0.05 11.86 13.47
N GLN A 66 0.51 12.67 12.53
CA GLN A 66 -0.20 13.88 12.08
C GLN A 66 -1.27 13.58 11.01
N ALA A 67 -1.28 12.35 10.50
CA ALA A 67 -2.30 11.82 9.61
C ALA A 67 -2.55 10.34 9.93
N ASP A 68 -3.78 9.88 9.73
CA ASP A 68 -4.19 8.49 9.98
C ASP A 68 -4.00 7.60 8.74
N ALA A 69 -3.98 8.19 7.56
CA ALA A 69 -3.78 7.48 6.28
C ALA A 69 -3.09 8.38 5.25
N MET A 70 -2.48 7.75 4.24
CA MET A 70 -1.87 8.43 3.11
C MET A 70 -2.38 7.85 1.80
N ILE A 71 -2.70 8.72 0.85
CA ILE A 71 -3.08 8.36 -0.51
C ILE A 71 -2.04 8.95 -1.47
N SER A 72 -1.55 8.15 -2.39
CA SER A 72 -0.59 8.58 -3.41
C SER A 72 -0.92 7.94 -4.75
N ALA A 73 -0.89 8.73 -5.83
CA ALA A 73 -0.99 8.26 -7.21
C ALA A 73 0.39 8.23 -7.90
N GLY A 74 1.49 8.39 -7.15
CA GLY A 74 2.85 8.39 -7.67
C GLY A 74 3.44 6.99 -7.82
N SER A 75 4.78 6.94 -7.95
CA SER A 75 5.53 5.69 -8.12
C SER A 75 5.28 4.70 -6.96
N THR A 76 4.71 3.54 -7.30
CA THR A 76 4.43 2.46 -6.33
C THR A 76 5.70 1.95 -5.65
N GLY A 77 6.78 1.81 -6.39
CA GLY A 77 8.08 1.36 -5.85
C GLY A 77 8.66 2.35 -4.84
N ALA A 78 8.58 3.66 -5.12
CA ALA A 78 9.02 4.70 -4.21
C ALA A 78 8.14 4.75 -2.95
N LEU A 79 6.82 4.64 -3.11
CA LEU A 79 5.88 4.60 -1.99
C LEU A 79 6.13 3.39 -1.08
N LEU A 80 6.26 2.20 -1.65
CA LEU A 80 6.53 0.97 -0.90
C LEU A 80 7.85 1.06 -0.12
N THR A 81 8.91 1.51 -0.79
CA THR A 81 10.23 1.67 -0.17
C THR A 81 10.19 2.72 0.93
N GLY A 82 9.57 3.86 0.65
CA GLY A 82 9.40 4.95 1.61
C GLY A 82 8.58 4.55 2.83
N ALA A 83 7.44 3.91 2.64
CA ALA A 83 6.61 3.41 3.72
C ALA A 83 7.37 2.39 4.58
N THR A 84 8.10 1.47 3.95
CA THR A 84 8.91 0.47 4.66
C THR A 84 10.01 1.11 5.53
N LEU A 85 10.63 2.19 5.07
CA LEU A 85 11.73 2.86 5.77
C LEU A 85 11.26 3.87 6.81
N THR A 86 10.17 4.60 6.53
CA THR A 86 9.68 5.73 7.35
C THR A 86 8.60 5.28 8.33
N VAL A 87 7.53 4.68 7.83
CA VAL A 87 6.41 4.18 8.66
C VAL A 87 6.78 2.86 9.33
N LYS A 88 7.64 2.09 8.67
CA LYS A 88 8.14 0.77 9.10
C LYS A 88 7.07 -0.33 8.98
N ARG A 89 7.50 -1.56 9.26
CA ARG A 89 6.65 -2.74 9.27
C ARG A 89 6.27 -3.12 10.69
N ILE A 90 5.13 -3.76 10.85
CA ILE A 90 4.75 -4.42 12.10
C ILE A 90 5.83 -5.44 12.47
N ARG A 91 6.18 -5.52 13.76
CA ARG A 91 7.18 -6.46 14.25
C ARG A 91 6.80 -7.90 13.87
N GLY A 92 7.72 -8.64 13.29
CA GLY A 92 7.52 -10.01 12.80
C GLY A 92 7.13 -10.09 11.32
N VAL A 93 6.61 -9.02 10.70
CA VAL A 93 6.33 -8.98 9.26
C VAL A 93 7.63 -8.77 8.48
N ARG A 94 8.00 -9.75 7.67
CA ARG A 94 9.27 -9.72 6.92
C ARG A 94 9.20 -8.87 5.66
N ARG A 95 8.02 -8.86 4.98
CA ARG A 95 7.80 -8.10 3.74
C ARG A 95 6.46 -7.38 3.77
N ALA A 96 6.43 -6.15 3.30
CA ALA A 96 5.19 -5.48 2.96
C ALA A 96 4.64 -6.06 1.66
N ALA A 97 3.33 -6.08 1.51
CA ALA A 97 2.64 -6.53 0.31
C ALA A 97 1.70 -5.45 -0.19
N LEU A 98 1.49 -5.39 -1.50
CA LEU A 98 0.47 -4.56 -2.13
C LEU A 98 -0.82 -5.38 -2.25
N GLY A 99 -1.89 -4.92 -1.62
CA GLY A 99 -3.19 -5.57 -1.66
C GLY A 99 -4.20 -4.84 -2.53
N THR A 100 -5.02 -5.56 -3.28
CA THR A 100 -6.16 -5.01 -4.00
C THR A 100 -7.42 -5.84 -3.80
N MET A 101 -8.56 -5.14 -3.76
CA MET A 101 -9.87 -5.79 -3.63
C MET A 101 -10.42 -6.11 -5.02
N VAL A 102 -10.50 -7.40 -5.33
CA VAL A 102 -11.00 -7.90 -6.62
C VAL A 102 -12.48 -8.27 -6.50
N PRO A 103 -13.36 -7.74 -7.37
CA PRO A 103 -14.77 -8.10 -7.36
C PRO A 103 -14.97 -9.57 -7.75
N GLN A 104 -15.88 -10.26 -7.08
CA GLN A 104 -16.28 -11.63 -7.36
C GLN A 104 -17.64 -11.67 -8.05
N LYS A 105 -17.93 -12.77 -8.77
CA LYS A 105 -19.25 -12.99 -9.41
C LYS A 105 -20.42 -13.00 -8.42
N THR A 106 -20.16 -13.32 -7.15
CA THR A 106 -21.13 -13.35 -6.06
C THR A 106 -21.49 -11.98 -5.50
N GLY A 107 -20.87 -10.90 -6.01
CA GLY A 107 -21.01 -9.54 -5.47
C GLY A 107 -20.11 -9.24 -4.26
N SER A 108 -19.45 -10.25 -3.70
CA SER A 108 -18.43 -10.07 -2.66
C SER A 108 -17.09 -9.62 -3.27
N ARG A 109 -16.08 -9.38 -2.42
CA ARG A 109 -14.74 -9.00 -2.86
C ARG A 109 -13.70 -9.94 -2.26
N ALA A 110 -12.74 -10.37 -3.06
CA ALA A 110 -11.54 -11.06 -2.60
C ALA A 110 -10.39 -10.07 -2.47
N LEU A 111 -9.56 -10.24 -1.46
CA LEU A 111 -8.30 -9.52 -1.33
C LEU A 111 -7.20 -10.33 -2.03
N LEU A 112 -6.61 -9.77 -3.08
CA LEU A 112 -5.43 -10.33 -3.73
C LEU A 112 -4.18 -9.74 -3.10
N LEU A 113 -3.27 -10.58 -2.62
CA LEU A 113 -1.96 -10.29 -2.03
C LEU A 113 -0.91 -11.26 -2.57
N ASP A 114 0.19 -10.88 -3.07
CA ASP A 114 0.73 -9.56 -3.38
C ASP A 114 0.46 -9.19 -4.84
N CYS A 115 0.21 -7.91 -5.12
CA CYS A 115 -0.09 -7.42 -6.48
C CYS A 115 1.12 -6.73 -7.14
N GLY A 116 2.35 -7.18 -6.85
CA GLY A 116 3.55 -6.71 -7.52
C GLY A 116 4.47 -5.82 -6.69
N ALA A 117 4.33 -5.81 -5.37
CA ALA A 117 5.30 -5.17 -4.48
C ALA A 117 6.60 -5.97 -4.38
N ASN A 118 6.52 -7.29 -4.53
CA ASN A 118 7.66 -8.20 -4.42
C ASN A 118 7.83 -8.99 -5.72
N ALA A 119 8.97 -8.82 -6.38
CA ALA A 119 9.31 -9.58 -7.59
C ALA A 119 9.57 -11.07 -7.29
N GLU A 120 10.15 -11.34 -6.13
CA GLU A 120 10.46 -12.69 -5.65
C GLU A 120 9.91 -12.88 -4.24
N CYS A 121 9.34 -14.05 -4.00
CA CYS A 121 8.81 -14.46 -2.70
C CYS A 121 9.41 -15.77 -2.23
N THR A 122 9.36 -16.00 -0.92
CA THR A 122 9.60 -17.30 -0.31
C THR A 122 8.29 -17.88 0.21
N PRO A 123 8.21 -19.18 0.50
CA PRO A 123 7.01 -19.78 1.09
C PRO A 123 6.55 -19.07 2.37
N GLU A 124 7.49 -18.64 3.21
CA GLU A 124 7.17 -17.92 4.45
C GLU A 124 6.58 -16.53 4.20
N TYR A 125 6.99 -15.84 3.10
CA TYR A 125 6.37 -14.57 2.75
C TYR A 125 4.92 -14.76 2.32
N LEU A 126 4.66 -15.77 1.48
CA LEU A 126 3.30 -16.09 1.04
C LEU A 126 2.40 -16.53 2.21
N LEU A 127 2.93 -17.30 3.16
CA LEU A 127 2.23 -17.60 4.41
C LEU A 127 1.91 -16.31 5.21
N GLN A 128 2.87 -15.41 5.35
CA GLN A 128 2.61 -14.13 6.02
C GLN A 128 1.56 -13.29 5.30
N PHE A 129 1.57 -13.26 3.95
CA PHE A 129 0.55 -12.56 3.17
C PHE A 129 -0.84 -13.19 3.38
N ALA A 130 -0.93 -14.51 3.47
CA ALA A 130 -2.17 -15.21 3.78
C ALA A 130 -2.73 -14.81 5.15
N LEU A 131 -1.87 -14.76 6.18
CA LEU A 131 -2.24 -14.33 7.52
C LEU A 131 -2.67 -12.85 7.55
N MET A 132 -1.90 -11.96 6.90
CA MET A 132 -2.22 -10.53 6.80
C MET A 132 -3.55 -10.31 6.07
N GLY A 133 -3.75 -11.00 4.95
CA GLY A 133 -4.99 -10.94 4.18
C GLY A 133 -6.21 -11.45 4.96
N SER A 134 -6.06 -12.54 5.68
CA SER A 134 -7.11 -13.10 6.54
C SER A 134 -7.48 -12.13 7.65
N LEU A 135 -6.49 -11.54 8.32
CA LEU A 135 -6.72 -10.55 9.36
C LEU A 135 -7.42 -9.30 8.81
N TYR A 136 -6.98 -8.79 7.65
CA TYR A 136 -7.60 -7.66 6.98
C TYR A 136 -9.08 -7.93 6.62
N GLN A 137 -9.37 -9.07 6.00
CA GLN A 137 -10.74 -9.47 5.67
C GLN A 137 -11.62 -9.56 6.91
N LYS A 138 -11.08 -10.09 8.01
CA LYS A 138 -11.82 -10.19 9.26
C LYS A 138 -12.09 -8.82 9.89
N THR A 139 -11.06 -7.97 10.00
CA THR A 139 -11.16 -6.70 10.76
C THR A 139 -11.77 -5.57 9.95
N GLN A 140 -11.51 -5.49 8.64
CA GLN A 140 -11.94 -4.39 7.79
C GLN A 140 -13.17 -4.72 6.94
N CYS A 141 -13.38 -6.01 6.61
CA CYS A 141 -14.48 -6.43 5.76
C CYS A 141 -15.57 -7.23 6.49
N GLY A 142 -15.39 -7.51 7.78
CA GLY A 142 -16.36 -8.24 8.61
C GLY A 142 -16.53 -9.72 8.22
N VAL A 143 -15.54 -10.34 7.60
CA VAL A 143 -15.58 -11.75 7.22
C VAL A 143 -15.06 -12.60 8.37
N ASP A 144 -15.94 -13.27 9.11
CA ASP A 144 -15.57 -14.01 10.31
C ASP A 144 -14.56 -15.14 10.04
N ARG A 145 -14.71 -15.85 8.94
CA ARG A 145 -13.88 -17.00 8.54
C ARG A 145 -13.37 -16.84 7.10
N PRO A 146 -12.36 -16.00 6.87
CA PRO A 146 -11.78 -15.79 5.56
C PRO A 146 -11.19 -17.09 5.02
N ARG A 147 -11.52 -17.44 3.79
CA ARG A 147 -10.88 -18.54 3.09
C ARG A 147 -9.67 -18.03 2.33
N VAL A 148 -8.56 -18.74 2.43
CA VAL A 148 -7.34 -18.46 1.70
C VAL A 148 -7.23 -19.40 0.50
N ALA A 149 -6.78 -18.85 -0.63
CA ALA A 149 -6.44 -19.62 -1.81
C ALA A 149 -5.08 -19.16 -2.34
N LEU A 150 -4.27 -20.09 -2.76
CA LEU A 150 -3.01 -19.83 -3.42
C LEU A 150 -3.24 -19.76 -4.94
N VAL A 151 -2.88 -18.65 -5.58
CA VAL A 151 -2.98 -18.51 -7.03
C VAL A 151 -1.96 -19.44 -7.69
N ASN A 152 -2.45 -20.34 -8.53
CA ASN A 152 -1.67 -21.39 -9.18
C ASN A 152 -2.17 -21.62 -10.61
N ASN A 153 -1.42 -22.38 -11.43
CA ASN A 153 -1.73 -22.75 -12.80
C ASN A 153 -2.67 -23.97 -12.92
N GLY A 154 -3.05 -24.58 -11.81
CA GLY A 154 -3.98 -25.70 -11.73
C GLY A 154 -4.40 -25.97 -10.29
N THR A 155 -5.40 -26.83 -10.11
CA THR A 155 -5.96 -27.23 -8.80
C THR A 155 -5.55 -28.63 -8.37
N GLU A 156 -4.91 -29.38 -9.26
CA GLU A 156 -4.49 -30.74 -8.99
C GLU A 156 -3.26 -30.79 -8.08
N GLU A 157 -3.16 -31.82 -7.30
CA GLU A 157 -1.98 -32.11 -6.47
C GLU A 157 -0.71 -32.15 -7.34
N GLY A 158 0.34 -31.49 -6.89
CA GLY A 158 1.60 -31.39 -7.62
C GLY A 158 1.66 -30.30 -8.70
N LYS A 159 0.58 -29.54 -8.95
CA LYS A 159 0.64 -28.34 -9.81
C LYS A 159 1.35 -27.18 -9.13
N GLY A 160 1.92 -26.32 -9.97
CA GLY A 160 2.71 -25.16 -9.53
C GLY A 160 4.21 -25.43 -9.53
N ASP A 161 4.93 -24.34 -9.41
CA ASP A 161 6.37 -24.36 -9.20
C ASP A 161 6.71 -24.78 -7.75
N PRO A 162 7.99 -25.01 -7.44
CA PRO A 162 8.41 -25.37 -6.09
C PRO A 162 7.91 -24.40 -5.02
N LEU A 163 7.91 -23.08 -5.30
CA LEU A 163 7.42 -22.07 -4.37
C LEU A 163 5.96 -22.33 -3.99
N ARG A 164 5.09 -22.65 -4.95
CA ARG A 164 3.66 -22.90 -4.70
C ARG A 164 3.43 -24.20 -3.97
N GLN A 165 4.16 -25.25 -4.32
CA GLN A 165 4.08 -26.53 -3.65
C GLN A 165 4.50 -26.45 -2.18
N GLU A 166 5.64 -25.79 -1.90
CA GLU A 166 6.12 -25.57 -0.54
C GLU A 166 5.17 -24.65 0.26
N THR A 167 4.65 -23.60 -0.37
CA THR A 167 3.69 -22.69 0.28
C THR A 167 2.39 -23.41 0.63
N TYR A 168 1.89 -24.27 -0.26
CA TYR A 168 0.65 -25.02 -0.02
C TYR A 168 0.75 -25.92 1.21
N ALA A 169 1.91 -26.50 1.45
CA ALA A 169 2.16 -27.31 2.64
C ALA A 169 2.18 -26.50 3.95
N LEU A 170 2.37 -25.17 3.88
CA LEU A 170 2.38 -24.27 5.04
C LEU A 170 1.01 -23.67 5.34
N LEU A 171 0.08 -23.64 4.36
CA LEU A 171 -1.26 -23.04 4.48
C LEU A 171 -2.26 -23.99 5.09
#